data_17eb77aaec1bad57b7bc65c1281f549d
#
_entry.id   17eb77aaec1bad57b7bc65c1281f549d
#
_cell.length_a   1.000
_cell.length_b   1.000
_cell.length_c   1.000
_cell.angle_alpha   90.00
_cell.angle_beta   90.00
_cell.angle_gamma   90.00
#
_symmetry.space_group_name_H-M   'P 1'
#
loop_
_entity.id
_entity.type
_entity.pdbx_description
1 polymer ?
#
loop_
_entity_poly.entity_id
_entity_poly.type
_entity_poly.pdbx_seq_one_letter_code
_entity_poly.pdbx_strand_id
1 'polypeptide(L)'
;MKNVTVTPAVAEDLLSTLIAREVATKAVSMDDIQRSVAEYFNIKLSDILGSARPKNIAEPRMAAMYLCRKLTNFSLPEIGASFGKNHATVINAMKKIPEICEKSEDFKRSIMQIERQLTRR
;
A
#
# COMPACT_ATOMS: atom_id res chain seq x y z
N MET A 1 -8.86 32.50 1.30
CA MET A 1 -8.93 31.80 1.73
C MET A 1 -9.13 31.21 1.69
N LYS A 2 -9.01 31.36 1.65
CA LYS A 2 -8.93 30.78 1.95
C LYS A 2 -9.05 30.40 1.69
N ASN A 3 -8.33 31.40 1.52
CA ASN A 3 -8.34 30.81 1.66
C ASN A 3 -8.48 30.47 1.25
N VAL A 4 -7.91 31.05 1.20
CA VAL A 4 -7.91 30.45 1.32
C VAL A 4 -7.93 30.12 1.07
N THR A 5 -7.50 30.81 0.87
CA THR A 5 -7.46 30.18 1.11
C THR A 5 -7.51 29.84 0.86
N VAL A 6 -7.17 30.45 0.62
CA VAL A 6 -7.23 29.78 0.85
C VAL A 6 -7.25 29.50 0.80
N THR A 7 -6.72 30.10 0.63
CA THR A 7 -6.80 29.55 1.02
C THR A 7 -6.81 29.35 0.97
N PRO A 8 -6.28 29.86 0.96
CA PRO A 8 -6.23 29.31 1.22
C PRO A 8 -6.50 28.95 1.25
N ALA A 9 -6.08 29.74 1.24
CA ALA A 9 -6.34 29.09 1.69
C ALA A 9 -6.65 28.83 1.51
N VAL A 10 -6.39 29.45 1.24
CA VAL A 10 -6.78 28.91 1.37
C VAL A 10 -6.63 28.63 1.07
N ALA A 11 -6.19 29.19 0.81
CA ALA A 11 -6.24 28.67 0.77
C ALA A 11 -5.83 28.37 0.98
N GLU A 12 -5.29 28.55 0.99
CA GLU A 12 -5.17 28.00 1.38
C GLU A 12 -5.37 27.49 1.50
N ASP A 13 -5.17 27.96 1.40
CA ASP A 13 -5.67 27.27 1.58
C ASP A 13 -5.89 26.90 0.97
N LEU A 14 -5.71 27.57 0.56
CA LEU A 14 -5.95 26.85 -0.25
C LEU A 14 -5.22 26.71 -1.16
N LEU A 15 -4.33 27.55 -1.48
CA LEU A 15 -3.53 27.22 -2.36
C LEU A 15 -2.48 26.40 -2.06
N SER A 16 -1.87 26.51 -1.19
CA SER A 16 -1.09 25.44 -0.79
C SER A 16 -1.86 24.20 -0.97
N THR A 17 -3.13 24.34 -0.99
CA THR A 17 -3.94 23.20 -1.24
C THR A 17 -3.89 22.73 -2.65
N LEU A 18 -3.59 23.60 -3.59
CA LEU A 18 -3.54 23.13 -4.95
C LEU A 18 -2.36 22.27 -5.24
N ILE A 19 -1.20 22.70 -4.83
CA ILE A 19 0.00 21.92 -5.07
C ILE A 19 -0.01 20.68 -4.25
N ALA A 20 -0.45 20.80 -3.02
CA ALA A 20 -0.57 19.65 -2.16
C ALA A 20 -1.55 18.65 -2.73
N ARG A 21 -2.59 19.14 -3.38
CA ARG A 21 -3.57 18.26 -3.96
C ARG A 21 -3.02 17.47 -5.12
N GLU A 22 -2.19 18.09 -5.92
CA GLU A 22 -1.58 17.39 -7.02
C GLU A 22 -0.71 16.25 -6.55
N VAL A 23 0.04 16.48 -5.48
CA VAL A 23 0.84 15.44 -4.88
C VAL A 23 -0.06 14.39 -4.25
N ALA A 24 -1.11 14.85 -3.57
CA ALA A 24 -2.00 13.96 -2.87
C ALA A 24 -2.74 13.02 -3.83
N THR A 25 -3.10 13.51 -5.02
CA THR A 25 -3.81 12.66 -5.96
C THR A 25 -2.94 11.50 -6.44
N LYS A 26 -1.65 11.63 -6.30
CA LYS A 26 -0.75 10.55 -6.68
C LYS A 26 -0.37 9.68 -5.50
N ALA A 27 -0.77 10.09 -4.30
CA ALA A 27 -0.47 9.31 -3.12
C ALA A 27 -1.31 8.04 -3.10
N VAL A 28 -0.69 6.97 -2.68
CA VAL A 28 -1.35 5.68 -2.58
C VAL A 28 -1.60 5.41 -1.11
N SER A 29 -2.82 5.04 -0.76
CA SER A 29 -3.16 4.73 0.61
C SER A 29 -2.94 3.25 0.89
N MET A 30 -2.79 2.90 2.16
CA MET A 30 -2.68 1.50 2.52
C MET A 30 -3.94 0.73 2.16
N ASP A 31 -5.09 1.39 2.26
CA ASP A 31 -6.35 0.77 1.89
C ASP A 31 -6.37 0.43 0.40
N ASP A 32 -5.90 1.34 -0.44
CA ASP A 32 -5.80 1.09 -1.88
C ASP A 32 -4.92 -0.11 -2.17
N ILE A 33 -3.79 -0.20 -1.48
CA ILE A 33 -2.86 -1.29 -1.70
C ILE A 33 -3.49 -2.62 -1.29
N GLN A 34 -4.13 -2.65 -0.12
CA GLN A 34 -4.77 -3.85 0.37
C GLN A 34 -5.84 -4.34 -0.59
N ARG A 35 -6.65 -3.43 -1.10
CA ARG A 35 -7.72 -3.78 -2.03
C ARG A 35 -7.18 -4.26 -3.37
N SER A 36 -6.16 -3.58 -3.88
CA SER A 36 -5.57 -3.97 -5.16
C SER A 36 -4.96 -5.36 -5.10
N VAL A 37 -4.28 -5.67 -4.00
CA VAL A 37 -3.68 -6.97 -3.84
C VAL A 37 -4.77 -8.04 -3.75
N ALA A 38 -5.82 -7.77 -2.96
CA ALA A 38 -6.92 -8.72 -2.83
C ALA A 38 -7.57 -8.99 -4.18
N GLU A 39 -7.80 -7.94 -4.96
CA GLU A 39 -8.39 -8.08 -6.28
C GLU A 39 -7.51 -8.87 -7.23
N TYR A 40 -6.23 -8.54 -7.23
CA TYR A 40 -5.31 -9.17 -8.15
C TYR A 40 -5.20 -10.67 -7.92
N PHE A 41 -5.14 -11.07 -6.65
CA PHE A 41 -5.01 -12.47 -6.30
C PHE A 41 -6.37 -13.16 -6.12
N ASN A 42 -7.45 -12.42 -6.34
CA ASN A 42 -8.82 -12.94 -6.28
C ASN A 42 -9.12 -13.56 -4.91
N ILE A 43 -8.79 -12.83 -3.87
CA ILE A 43 -9.11 -13.22 -2.51
C ILE A 43 -9.85 -12.06 -1.85
N LYS A 44 -10.42 -12.32 -0.68
CA LYS A 44 -11.19 -11.30 0.01
C LYS A 44 -10.30 -10.36 0.78
N LEU A 45 -10.74 -9.12 0.91
CA LEU A 45 -10.02 -8.16 1.74
C LEU A 45 -9.91 -8.68 3.18
N SER A 46 -10.94 -9.33 3.67
CA SER A 46 -10.89 -9.90 5.01
C SER A 46 -9.81 -10.97 5.15
N ASP A 47 -9.46 -11.65 4.05
CA ASP A 47 -8.36 -12.60 4.07
C ASP A 47 -7.03 -11.89 4.19
N ILE A 48 -6.88 -10.76 3.51
CA ILE A 48 -5.67 -9.96 3.60
C ILE A 48 -5.46 -9.47 5.04
N LEU A 49 -6.53 -9.09 5.71
CA LEU A 49 -6.45 -8.53 7.06
C LEU A 49 -6.57 -9.59 8.14
N GLY A 50 -6.80 -10.85 7.77
CA GLY A 50 -6.98 -11.91 8.74
C GLY A 50 -5.68 -12.61 9.09
N SER A 51 -5.81 -13.79 9.66
CA SER A 51 -4.67 -14.58 10.10
C SER A 51 -4.61 -15.94 9.43
N ALA A 52 -5.34 -16.13 8.34
CA ALA A 52 -5.31 -17.39 7.61
C ALA A 52 -3.88 -17.69 7.12
N ARG A 53 -3.50 -18.95 7.17
CA ARG A 53 -2.14 -19.37 6.88
C ARG A 53 -1.89 -20.02 5.54
N PRO A 54 -2.91 -20.47 4.78
CA PRO A 54 -2.60 -21.07 3.49
C PRO A 54 -1.74 -20.13 2.65
N LYS A 55 -0.85 -20.72 1.88
CA LYS A 55 0.11 -19.99 1.09
C LYS A 55 -0.56 -19.01 0.14
N ASN A 56 -1.68 -19.43 -0.43
CA ASN A 56 -2.40 -18.60 -1.38
C ASN A 56 -3.00 -17.34 -0.75
N ILE A 57 -2.95 -17.23 0.58
CA ILE A 57 -3.40 -16.04 1.30
C ILE A 57 -2.23 -15.35 1.99
N ALA A 58 -1.32 -16.15 2.56
CA ALA A 58 -0.19 -15.60 3.28
C ALA A 58 0.74 -14.80 2.37
N GLU A 59 1.02 -15.31 1.18
CA GLU A 59 1.91 -14.61 0.26
C GLU A 59 1.31 -13.30 -0.25
N PRO A 60 0.05 -13.27 -0.67
CA PRO A 60 -0.58 -11.99 -1.02
C PRO A 60 -0.59 -11.00 0.13
N ARG A 61 -0.81 -11.48 1.36
CA ARG A 61 -0.78 -10.59 2.54
C ARG A 61 0.60 -9.97 2.70
N MET A 62 1.64 -10.77 2.59
CA MET A 62 3.00 -10.26 2.69
C MET A 62 3.30 -9.30 1.55
N ALA A 63 2.79 -9.58 0.36
CA ALA A 63 2.98 -8.69 -0.78
C ALA A 63 2.34 -7.32 -0.50
N ALA A 64 1.15 -7.33 0.11
CA ALA A 64 0.48 -6.07 0.45
C ALA A 64 1.31 -5.27 1.45
N MET A 65 1.86 -5.94 2.46
CA MET A 65 2.71 -5.26 3.44
C MET A 65 3.96 -4.68 2.78
N TYR A 66 4.57 -5.46 1.91
CA TYR A 66 5.76 -5.03 1.18
C TYR A 66 5.47 -3.79 0.34
N LEU A 67 4.37 -3.80 -0.38
CA LEU A 67 3.99 -2.67 -1.22
C LEU A 67 3.63 -1.45 -0.38
N CYS A 68 3.02 -1.64 0.78
CA CYS A 68 2.74 -0.53 1.67
C CYS A 68 4.03 0.18 2.07
N ARG A 69 5.06 -0.59 2.39
CA ARG A 69 6.33 0.01 2.77
C ARG A 69 7.02 0.68 1.59
N LYS A 70 6.91 0.06 0.43
CA LYS A 70 7.58 0.56 -0.76
C LYS A 70 6.93 1.82 -1.32
N LEU A 71 5.60 1.87 -1.29
CA LEU A 71 4.86 2.93 -1.96
C LEU A 71 4.36 4.04 -1.04
N THR A 72 4.53 3.89 0.27
CA THR A 72 4.11 4.92 1.21
C THR A 72 5.24 5.24 2.17
N ASN A 73 5.02 6.27 2.98
CA ASN A 73 5.98 6.67 3.99
C ASN A 73 5.58 6.22 5.39
N PHE A 74 4.61 5.32 5.49
CA PHE A 74 4.18 4.83 6.79
C PHE A 74 5.28 3.99 7.43
N SER A 75 5.35 4.05 8.75
CA SER A 75 6.32 3.29 9.50
C SER A 75 5.92 1.82 9.56
N LEU A 76 6.88 0.97 9.93
CA LEU A 76 6.59 -0.45 10.05
C LEU A 76 5.49 -0.73 11.07
N PRO A 77 5.49 -0.09 12.27
CA PRO A 77 4.37 -0.29 13.19
C PRO A 77 3.03 0.17 12.64
N GLU A 78 3.01 1.28 11.89
CA GLU A 78 1.77 1.75 11.28
C GLU A 78 1.23 0.77 10.27
N ILE A 79 2.12 0.23 9.44
CA ILE A 79 1.72 -0.76 8.46
C ILE A 79 1.20 -2.00 9.16
N GLY A 80 1.92 -2.47 10.18
CA GLY A 80 1.49 -3.62 10.94
C GLY A 80 0.10 -3.42 11.51
N ALA A 81 -0.14 -2.24 12.10
CA ALA A 81 -1.43 -1.95 12.69
C ALA A 81 -2.56 -2.02 11.66
N SER A 82 -2.31 -1.56 10.44
CA SER A 82 -3.34 -1.57 9.41
C SER A 82 -3.72 -2.99 8.98
N PHE A 83 -2.87 -3.96 9.27
CA PHE A 83 -3.15 -5.37 8.97
C PHE A 83 -3.51 -6.16 10.22
N GLY A 84 -3.58 -5.50 11.38
CA GLY A 84 -3.81 -6.20 12.63
C GLY A 84 -2.65 -7.08 13.04
N LYS A 85 -1.43 -6.73 12.65
CA LYS A 85 -0.23 -7.47 12.95
C LYS A 85 0.79 -6.54 13.60
N ASN A 86 1.86 -7.11 14.17
CA ASN A 86 2.91 -6.29 14.73
C ASN A 86 3.96 -6.01 13.66
N HIS A 87 4.91 -5.12 13.98
CA HIS A 87 5.88 -4.69 13.00
C HIS A 87 6.86 -5.80 12.60
N ALA A 88 7.05 -6.78 13.47
CA ALA A 88 7.93 -7.90 13.13
C ALA A 88 7.40 -8.68 11.93
N THR A 89 6.08 -8.80 11.84
CA THR A 89 5.46 -9.46 10.71
C THR A 89 5.74 -8.69 9.42
N VAL A 90 5.69 -7.36 9.49
CA VAL A 90 5.98 -6.53 8.32
C VAL A 90 7.45 -6.68 7.91
N ILE A 91 8.35 -6.68 8.89
CA ILE A 91 9.78 -6.88 8.61
C ILE A 91 10.00 -8.21 7.90
N ASN A 92 9.32 -9.25 8.37
CA ASN A 92 9.43 -10.55 7.74
C ASN A 92 8.97 -10.50 6.28
N ALA A 93 7.89 -9.78 6.02
CA ALA A 93 7.38 -9.63 4.65
C ALA A 93 8.41 -8.91 3.78
N MET A 94 9.08 -7.89 4.33
CA MET A 94 10.09 -7.15 3.57
C MET A 94 11.25 -8.03 3.16
N LYS A 95 11.54 -9.06 3.94
CA LYS A 95 12.61 -9.99 3.60
C LYS A 95 12.14 -11.09 2.66
N LYS A 96 10.95 -11.58 2.89
CA LYS A 96 10.42 -12.73 2.14
C LYS A 96 10.05 -12.39 0.70
N ILE A 97 9.43 -11.25 0.49
CA ILE A 97 8.93 -10.93 -0.85
C ILE A 97 10.04 -10.86 -1.89
N PRO A 98 11.17 -10.19 -1.63
CA PRO A 98 12.26 -10.22 -2.62
C PRO A 98 12.77 -11.64 -2.89
N GLU A 99 12.82 -12.49 -1.86
CA GLU A 99 13.26 -13.88 -2.05
C GLU A 99 12.31 -14.62 -2.96
N ILE A 100 11.00 -14.45 -2.74
CA ILE A 100 10.01 -15.12 -3.56
C ILE A 100 10.10 -14.62 -4.99
N CYS A 101 10.32 -13.32 -5.17
CA CYS A 101 10.45 -12.74 -6.51
C CYS A 101 11.65 -13.30 -7.24
N GLU A 102 12.73 -13.58 -6.55
CA GLU A 102 13.91 -14.17 -7.18
C GLU A 102 13.64 -15.58 -7.65
N LYS A 103 12.83 -16.32 -6.91
CA LYS A 103 12.57 -17.71 -7.21
C LYS A 103 11.42 -17.91 -8.19
N SER A 104 10.54 -16.92 -8.32
CA SER A 104 9.36 -17.03 -9.15
C SER A 104 9.19 -15.79 -10.00
N GLU A 105 9.43 -15.92 -11.29
CA GLU A 105 9.22 -14.85 -12.24
C GLU A 105 7.75 -14.43 -12.28
N ASP A 106 6.86 -15.40 -12.15
CA ASP A 106 5.44 -15.13 -12.17
C ASP A 106 5.02 -14.23 -10.99
N PHE A 107 5.55 -14.54 -9.82
CA PHE A 107 5.22 -13.76 -8.63
C PHE A 107 5.80 -12.34 -8.76
N LYS A 108 7.03 -12.26 -9.25
CA LYS A 108 7.66 -10.95 -9.47
C LYS A 108 6.83 -10.12 -10.43
N ARG A 109 6.36 -10.73 -11.51
CA ARG A 109 5.53 -10.05 -12.49
C ARG A 109 4.23 -9.57 -11.87
N SER A 110 3.65 -10.39 -11.00
CA SER A 110 2.42 -10.01 -10.30
C SER A 110 2.64 -8.78 -9.43
N ILE A 111 3.73 -8.75 -8.66
CA ILE A 111 4.05 -7.62 -7.80
C ILE A 111 4.23 -6.36 -8.64
N MET A 112 4.96 -6.47 -9.74
CA MET A 112 5.21 -5.33 -10.62
C MET A 112 3.92 -4.82 -11.24
N GLN A 113 3.04 -5.73 -11.61
CA GLN A 113 1.77 -5.35 -12.20
C GLN A 113 0.89 -4.59 -11.21
N ILE A 114 0.81 -5.07 -9.98
CA ILE A 114 0.02 -4.40 -8.94
C ILE A 114 0.61 -3.02 -8.68
N GLU A 115 1.92 -2.94 -8.55
CA GLU A 115 2.59 -1.68 -8.31
C GLU A 115 2.30 -0.69 -9.41
N ARG A 116 2.36 -1.14 -10.66
CA ARG A 116 2.10 -0.28 -11.80
C ARG A 116 0.68 0.24 -11.79
N GLN A 117 -0.28 -0.62 -11.46
CA GLN A 117 -1.67 -0.19 -11.39
C GLN A 117 -1.87 0.88 -10.33
N LEU A 118 -1.22 0.72 -9.18
CA LEU A 118 -1.36 1.66 -8.09
C LEU A 118 -0.71 3.00 -8.37
N THR A 119 0.43 2.99 -9.02
CA THR A 119 1.19 4.22 -9.24
C THR A 119 0.77 4.95 -10.51
N ARG A 120 -0.09 4.35 -11.30
CA ARG A 120 -0.53 4.94 -12.54
C ARG A 120 -1.62 5.99 -12.35
N ARG A 121 -2.25 6.02 -11.20
CA ARG A 121 -3.39 6.89 -10.94
C ARG A 121 -3.03 8.38 -10.85
#